data_e2019914b53032f1706d4832f4c7c9f0
#
_entry.id   e2019914b53032f1706d4832f4c7c9f0
#
_cell.length_a   1.000
_cell.length_b   1.000
_cell.length_c   1.000
_cell.angle_alpha   90.00
_cell.angle_beta   90.00
_cell.angle_gamma   90.00
#
_symmetry.space_group_name_H-M   'P 1'
#
loop_
_entity.id
_entity.type
_entity.pdbx_description
1 polymer ?
#
loop_
_entity_poly.entity_id
_entity_poly.type
_entity_poly.pdbx_seq_one_letter_code
_entity_poly.pdbx_strand_id
1 'polypeptide(L)'
;GTDYDAQIDTIEPKKILLNIVSRQKSETEPNIKVTLFQALPKASKMEYIIQKTTELGISEIVPVKLSRCVVKIDNKKDEKKKIDRWQKIAESAAKQSGRGIVPTVSEFMTINEVIEKSKEFDLFFVPYECEEQKTLKEILTSKSDVKSVGFVIGPEGGLI
;
A
#
# COMPACT_ATOMS: atom_id res chain seq x y z
N GLY A 1 0.67 12.42 -9.08
CA GLY A 1 1.97 13.06 -8.87
C GLY A 1 2.27 14.11 -9.93
N THR A 2 3.25 14.93 -9.64
CA THR A 2 3.78 15.92 -10.59
C THR A 2 5.29 15.76 -10.62
N ASP A 3 5.85 15.60 -11.81
CA ASP A 3 7.28 15.54 -12.03
C ASP A 3 7.79 16.95 -12.37
N TYR A 4 8.95 17.28 -11.84
CA TYR A 4 9.60 18.58 -12.04
C TYR A 4 10.99 18.38 -12.61
N ASP A 5 11.29 19.02 -13.70
CA ASP A 5 12.69 19.21 -14.14
C ASP A 5 13.23 20.46 -13.47
N ALA A 6 14.34 20.33 -12.81
CA ALA A 6 14.93 21.42 -12.07
C ALA A 6 16.46 21.50 -12.28
N GLN A 7 16.98 22.72 -12.27
CA GLN A 7 18.41 23.01 -12.33
C GLN A 7 18.89 23.47 -10.97
N ILE A 8 20.06 23.00 -10.56
CA ILE A 8 20.70 23.47 -9.32
C ILE A 8 21.10 24.94 -9.50
N ASP A 9 20.59 25.78 -8.60
CA ASP A 9 20.92 27.19 -8.51
C ASP A 9 22.09 27.42 -7.52
N THR A 10 21.89 27.02 -6.26
CA THR A 10 22.89 27.25 -5.20
C THR A 10 22.99 26.02 -4.29
N ILE A 11 24.22 25.69 -3.91
CA ILE A 11 24.51 24.61 -2.94
C ILE A 11 25.07 25.25 -1.65
N GLU A 12 24.36 25.06 -0.55
CA GLU A 12 24.76 25.43 0.80
C GLU A 12 25.01 24.16 1.65
N PRO A 13 25.71 24.23 2.79
CA PRO A 13 26.05 23.04 3.61
C PRO A 13 24.86 22.19 4.05
N LYS A 14 23.66 22.77 4.15
CA LYS A 14 22.43 22.08 4.61
C LYS A 14 21.23 22.25 3.68
N LYS A 15 21.41 22.90 2.52
CA LYS A 15 20.31 23.26 1.64
C LYS A 15 20.81 23.33 0.20
N ILE A 16 20.01 22.82 -0.72
CA ILE A 16 20.19 23.00 -2.16
C ILE A 16 18.99 23.77 -2.68
N LEU A 17 19.23 24.88 -3.36
CA LEU A 17 18.21 25.64 -4.06
C LEU A 17 18.14 25.16 -5.51
N LEU A 18 16.92 24.99 -5.99
CA LEU A 18 16.64 24.52 -7.33
C LEU A 18 15.72 25.52 -8.05
N ASN A 19 16.03 25.82 -9.29
CA ASN A 19 15.13 26.53 -10.21
C ASN A 19 14.33 25.49 -10.99
N ILE A 20 13.01 25.53 -10.90
CA ILE A 20 12.12 24.67 -11.67
C ILE A 20 12.11 25.14 -13.11
N VAL A 21 12.51 24.25 -14.03
CA VAL A 21 12.55 24.50 -15.47
C VAL A 21 11.24 24.08 -16.13
N SER A 22 10.71 22.91 -15.75
CA SER A 22 9.44 22.40 -16.26
C SER A 22 8.69 21.60 -15.20
N ARG A 23 7.39 21.41 -15.46
CA ARG A 23 6.53 20.52 -14.67
C ARG A 23 5.59 19.76 -15.59
N GLN A 24 5.38 18.49 -15.29
CA GLN A 24 4.43 17.65 -16.01
C GLN A 24 3.71 16.69 -15.07
N LYS A 25 2.55 16.18 -15.49
CA LYS A 25 1.86 15.13 -14.73
C LYS A 25 2.70 13.87 -14.78
N SER A 26 2.90 13.23 -13.62
CA SER A 26 3.58 11.94 -13.56
C SER A 26 2.75 10.87 -14.27
N GLU A 27 3.37 10.11 -15.17
CA GLU A 27 2.75 9.01 -15.91
C GLU A 27 3.03 7.64 -15.29
N THR A 28 3.76 7.62 -14.17
CA THR A 28 4.18 6.36 -13.51
C THR A 28 3.12 5.75 -12.61
N GLU A 29 2.00 6.43 -12.41
CA GLU A 29 0.97 5.98 -11.48
C GLU A 29 -0.19 5.27 -12.18
N PRO A 30 -0.69 4.15 -11.60
CA PRO A 30 -1.89 3.50 -12.09
C PRO A 30 -3.12 4.42 -12.04
N ASN A 31 -4.03 4.24 -12.99
CA ASN A 31 -5.30 4.99 -13.01
C ASN A 31 -6.31 4.52 -11.95
N ILE A 32 -6.05 3.37 -11.32
CA ILE A 32 -6.89 2.75 -10.29
C ILE A 32 -6.17 2.84 -8.96
N LYS A 33 -6.86 3.25 -7.91
CA LYS A 33 -6.36 3.21 -6.54
C LYS A 33 -6.52 1.80 -5.98
N VAL A 34 -5.43 1.20 -5.55
CA VAL A 34 -5.42 -0.15 -5.00
C VAL A 34 -5.00 -0.11 -3.54
N THR A 35 -5.84 -0.66 -2.65
CA THR A 35 -5.57 -0.78 -1.21
C THR A 35 -5.41 -2.25 -0.83
N LEU A 36 -4.28 -2.57 -0.20
CA LEU A 36 -4.01 -3.88 0.37
C LEU A 36 -4.31 -3.87 1.88
N PHE A 37 -5.22 -4.72 2.31
CA PHE A 37 -5.45 -5.06 3.71
C PHE A 37 -4.65 -6.31 4.04
N GLN A 38 -3.48 -6.13 4.66
CA GLN A 38 -2.53 -7.21 4.93
C GLN A 38 -2.61 -7.66 6.39
N ALA A 39 -3.08 -8.87 6.64
CA ALA A 39 -2.93 -9.48 7.94
C ALA A 39 -1.44 -9.66 8.29
N LEU A 40 -1.10 -9.44 9.57
CA LEU A 40 0.30 -9.45 9.99
C LEU A 40 0.96 -10.81 9.73
N PRO A 41 1.91 -10.89 8.80
CA PRO A 41 2.66 -12.10 8.56
C PRO A 41 3.76 -12.31 9.60
N LYS A 42 4.36 -13.49 9.64
CA LYS A 42 5.50 -13.81 10.50
C LYS A 42 6.75 -13.05 10.09
N ALA A 43 7.60 -12.76 11.08
CA ALA A 43 8.94 -12.18 10.91
C ALA A 43 8.95 -10.86 10.09
N SER A 44 9.93 -10.72 9.19
CA SER A 44 10.14 -9.52 8.34
C SER A 44 9.35 -9.52 7.03
N LYS A 45 8.46 -10.49 6.80
CA LYS A 45 7.71 -10.59 5.53
C LYS A 45 6.89 -9.34 5.22
N MET A 46 6.38 -8.64 6.25
CA MET A 46 5.63 -7.40 6.05
C MET A 46 6.46 -6.34 5.32
N GLU A 47 7.74 -6.24 5.61
CA GLU A 47 8.64 -5.27 4.95
C GLU A 47 8.84 -5.59 3.47
N TYR A 48 9.00 -6.88 3.15
CA TYR A 48 9.09 -7.36 1.77
C TYR A 48 7.78 -7.11 1.00
N ILE A 49 6.62 -7.36 1.63
CA ILE A 49 5.30 -7.09 1.03
C ILE A 49 5.17 -5.60 0.72
N ILE A 50 5.48 -4.72 1.68
CA ILE A 50 5.42 -3.28 1.49
C ILE A 50 6.31 -2.83 0.34
N GLN A 51 7.56 -3.31 0.32
CA GLN A 51 8.49 -3.01 -0.76
C GLN A 51 7.91 -3.42 -2.11
N LYS A 52 7.52 -4.69 -2.27
CA LYS A 52 7.09 -5.22 -3.57
C LYS A 52 5.75 -4.66 -4.04
N THR A 53 4.80 -4.48 -3.14
CA THR A 53 3.52 -3.86 -3.52
C THR A 53 3.68 -2.38 -3.87
N THR A 54 4.62 -1.67 -3.22
CA THR A 54 4.99 -0.30 -3.62
C THR A 54 5.54 -0.28 -5.03
N GLU A 55 6.49 -1.13 -5.36
CA GLU A 55 7.06 -1.26 -6.72
C GLU A 55 5.99 -1.57 -7.78
N LEU A 56 4.94 -2.32 -7.41
CA LEU A 56 3.82 -2.70 -8.28
C LEU A 56 2.71 -1.65 -8.41
N GLY A 57 2.78 -0.54 -7.69
CA GLY A 57 1.80 0.54 -7.85
C GLY A 57 0.69 0.61 -6.79
N ILE A 58 0.84 -0.08 -5.65
CA ILE A 58 -0.14 0.03 -4.55
C ILE A 58 -0.32 1.50 -4.12
N SER A 59 -1.54 1.88 -3.72
CA SER A 59 -1.84 3.23 -3.24
C SER A 59 -1.85 3.31 -1.72
N GLU A 60 -2.30 2.24 -1.06
CA GLU A 60 -2.42 2.18 0.40
C GLU A 60 -2.19 0.74 0.89
N ILE A 61 -1.52 0.62 2.03
CA ILE A 61 -1.32 -0.66 2.74
C ILE A 61 -1.85 -0.49 4.16
N VAL A 62 -2.83 -1.31 4.52
CA VAL A 62 -3.48 -1.32 5.83
C VAL A 62 -3.10 -2.59 6.57
N PRO A 63 -2.31 -2.51 7.65
CA PRO A 63 -2.03 -3.67 8.49
C PRO A 63 -3.29 -4.13 9.24
N VAL A 64 -3.63 -5.42 9.17
CA VAL A 64 -4.83 -5.98 9.79
C VAL A 64 -4.48 -6.89 10.96
N LYS A 65 -5.14 -6.69 12.08
CA LYS A 65 -5.05 -7.55 13.26
C LYS A 65 -6.11 -8.66 13.18
N LEU A 66 -5.65 -9.90 13.12
CA LEU A 66 -6.51 -11.06 13.20
C LEU A 66 -6.19 -11.87 14.45
N SER A 67 -7.17 -12.63 14.96
CA SER A 67 -6.99 -13.50 16.13
C SER A 67 -5.88 -14.54 15.94
N ARG A 68 -5.67 -14.99 14.71
CA ARG A 68 -4.63 -15.97 14.32
C ARG A 68 -3.27 -15.36 13.95
N CYS A 69 -3.11 -14.04 14.01
CA CYS A 69 -1.80 -13.45 13.83
C CYS A 69 -0.86 -13.89 14.96
N VAL A 70 0.27 -14.49 14.61
CA VAL A 70 1.31 -14.90 15.56
C VAL A 70 1.95 -13.68 16.22
N VAL A 71 2.02 -12.57 15.48
CA VAL A 71 2.57 -11.30 15.97
C VAL A 71 1.48 -10.54 16.70
N LYS A 72 1.54 -10.53 18.03
CA LYS A 72 0.71 -9.65 18.85
C LYS A 72 1.42 -8.32 19.06
N ILE A 73 0.69 -7.24 18.91
CA ILE A 73 1.18 -5.89 19.18
C ILE A 73 0.28 -5.35 20.29
N ASP A 74 0.85 -5.22 21.47
CA ASP A 74 0.07 -5.04 22.70
C ASP A 74 -0.19 -3.55 23.04
N ASN A 75 0.47 -2.63 22.35
CA ASN A 75 0.29 -1.21 22.65
C ASN A 75 0.42 -0.30 21.42
N LYS A 76 -0.28 0.83 21.46
CA LYS A 76 -0.32 1.85 20.39
C LYS A 76 1.05 2.45 20.08
N LYS A 77 1.97 2.50 21.03
CA LYS A 77 3.32 3.06 20.82
C LYS A 77 4.14 2.17 19.87
N ASP A 78 4.03 0.86 20.03
CA ASP A 78 4.74 -0.09 19.17
C ASP A 78 4.08 -0.21 17.79
N GLU A 79 2.75 -0.06 17.70
CA GLU A 79 2.05 0.08 16.43
C GLU A 79 2.59 1.27 15.64
N LYS A 80 2.65 2.45 16.27
CA LYS A 80 3.16 3.65 15.63
C LYS A 80 4.61 3.49 15.14
N LYS A 81 5.49 2.92 15.96
CA LYS A 81 6.88 2.66 15.57
C LYS A 81 6.98 1.74 14.34
N LYS A 82 6.11 0.73 14.25
CA LYS A 82 6.07 -0.18 13.09
C LYS A 82 5.59 0.56 11.84
N ILE A 83 4.50 1.33 11.94
CA ILE A 83 3.98 2.15 10.83
C ILE A 83 5.04 3.13 10.34
N ASP A 84 5.70 3.87 11.23
CA ASP A 84 6.76 4.82 10.87
C ASP A 84 7.93 4.12 10.16
N ARG A 85 8.31 2.92 10.59
CA ARG A 85 9.34 2.11 9.93
C ARG A 85 8.89 1.63 8.56
N TRP A 86 7.68 1.11 8.44
CA TRP A 86 7.10 0.61 7.20
C TRP A 86 6.86 1.72 6.17
N GLN A 87 6.46 2.90 6.64
CA GLN A 87 6.34 4.07 5.78
C GLN A 87 7.68 4.46 5.15
N LYS A 88 8.79 4.40 5.89
CA LYS A 88 10.13 4.63 5.34
C LYS A 88 10.53 3.59 4.29
N ILE A 89 10.10 2.35 4.45
CA ILE A 89 10.33 1.30 3.43
C ILE A 89 9.55 1.63 2.16
N ALA A 90 8.28 2.02 2.28
CA ALA A 90 7.47 2.46 1.16
C ALA A 90 8.07 3.67 0.44
N GLU A 91 8.57 4.67 1.19
CA GLU A 91 9.28 5.84 0.63
C GLU A 91 10.54 5.43 -0.15
N SER A 92 11.35 4.54 0.41
CA SER A 92 12.56 4.04 -0.26
C SER A 92 12.22 3.26 -1.53
N ALA A 93 11.23 2.38 -1.46
CA ALA A 93 10.78 1.59 -2.60
C ALA A 93 10.18 2.47 -3.72
N ALA A 94 9.39 3.48 -3.36
CA ALA A 94 8.81 4.42 -4.32
C ALA A 94 9.90 5.23 -5.05
N LYS A 95 10.90 5.71 -4.33
CA LYS A 95 12.06 6.41 -4.92
C LYS A 95 12.84 5.50 -5.87
N GLN A 96 13.11 4.27 -5.46
CA GLN A 96 13.89 3.32 -6.26
C GLN A 96 13.15 2.87 -7.52
N SER A 97 11.83 2.72 -7.46
CA SER A 97 10.99 2.32 -8.60
C SER A 97 10.49 3.49 -9.46
N GLY A 98 10.90 4.73 -9.17
CA GLY A 98 10.53 5.92 -9.94
C GLY A 98 9.05 6.31 -9.83
N ARG A 99 8.38 5.96 -8.73
CA ARG A 99 6.98 6.34 -8.51
C ARG A 99 6.84 7.82 -8.19
N GLY A 100 5.83 8.47 -8.78
CA GLY A 100 5.46 9.86 -8.51
C GLY A 100 4.66 10.04 -7.21
N ILE A 101 4.15 8.95 -6.62
CA ILE A 101 3.37 8.95 -5.37
C ILE A 101 3.93 7.88 -4.43
N VAL A 102 4.22 8.27 -3.19
CA VAL A 102 4.56 7.34 -2.12
C VAL A 102 3.27 6.77 -1.56
N PRO A 103 3.07 5.44 -1.52
CA PRO A 103 1.88 4.85 -0.91
C PRO A 103 1.86 5.08 0.60
N THR A 104 0.65 5.17 1.14
CA THR A 104 0.45 5.32 2.59
C THR A 104 0.46 3.96 3.27
N VAL A 105 1.22 3.84 4.36
CA VAL A 105 1.05 2.74 5.32
C VAL A 105 0.17 3.27 6.44
N SER A 106 -1.09 2.82 6.47
CA SER A 106 -2.13 3.29 7.37
C SER A 106 -2.05 2.68 8.77
N GLU A 107 -2.86 3.17 9.68
CA GLU A 107 -3.00 2.60 11.01
C GLU A 107 -3.56 1.18 10.96
N PHE A 108 -3.32 0.43 12.03
CA PHE A 108 -3.83 -0.93 12.16
C PHE A 108 -5.36 -0.95 12.21
N MET A 109 -5.96 -1.89 11.49
CA MET A 109 -7.39 -2.15 11.53
C MET A 109 -7.69 -3.55 12.08
N THR A 110 -8.83 -3.68 12.71
CA THR A 110 -9.48 -4.97 13.01
C THR A 110 -10.24 -5.46 11.80
N ILE A 111 -10.60 -6.74 11.76
CA ILE A 111 -11.41 -7.30 10.66
C ILE A 111 -12.77 -6.62 10.53
N ASN A 112 -13.40 -6.22 11.64
CA ASN A 112 -14.68 -5.53 11.61
C ASN A 112 -14.55 -4.14 10.95
N GLU A 113 -13.47 -3.39 11.24
CA GLU A 113 -13.19 -2.12 10.59
C GLU A 113 -12.91 -2.29 9.10
N VAL A 114 -12.23 -3.36 8.70
CA VAL A 114 -12.01 -3.69 7.28
C VAL A 114 -13.33 -4.00 6.58
N ILE A 115 -14.25 -4.76 7.20
CA ILE A 115 -15.58 -5.06 6.65
C ILE A 115 -16.38 -3.76 6.45
N GLU A 116 -16.35 -2.83 7.41
CA GLU A 116 -17.02 -1.54 7.21
C GLU A 116 -16.36 -0.73 6.08
N LYS A 117 -15.03 -0.64 6.07
CA LYS A 117 -14.28 0.09 5.03
C LYS A 117 -14.42 -0.55 3.64
N SER A 118 -14.70 -1.84 3.54
CA SER A 118 -14.89 -2.52 2.25
C SER A 118 -16.03 -1.93 1.40
N LYS A 119 -17.01 -1.30 2.04
CA LYS A 119 -18.17 -0.68 1.39
C LYS A 119 -17.82 0.60 0.61
N GLU A 120 -16.63 1.16 0.85
CA GLU A 120 -16.14 2.38 0.19
C GLU A 120 -15.46 2.11 -1.16
N PHE A 121 -15.21 0.84 -1.48
CA PHE A 121 -14.52 0.45 -2.72
C PHE A 121 -15.50 0.09 -3.83
N ASP A 122 -15.14 0.47 -5.06
CA ASP A 122 -15.89 0.02 -6.25
C ASP A 122 -15.83 -1.50 -6.40
N LEU A 123 -14.67 -2.09 -6.06
CA LEU A 123 -14.46 -3.52 -6.04
C LEU A 123 -13.69 -3.92 -4.79
N PHE A 124 -14.22 -4.88 -4.04
CA PHE A 124 -13.56 -5.45 -2.88
C PHE A 124 -13.64 -6.98 -2.92
N PHE A 125 -12.53 -7.65 -2.67
CA PHE A 125 -12.49 -9.12 -2.67
C PHE A 125 -11.46 -9.69 -1.69
N VAL A 126 -11.64 -10.96 -1.38
CA VAL A 126 -10.72 -11.75 -0.57
C VAL A 126 -10.26 -12.92 -1.42
N PRO A 127 -9.00 -12.95 -1.86
CA PRO A 127 -8.45 -14.12 -2.53
C PRO A 127 -8.47 -15.33 -1.59
N TYR A 128 -9.02 -16.45 -2.07
CA TYR A 128 -9.10 -17.68 -1.31
C TYR A 128 -8.60 -18.83 -2.18
N GLU A 129 -7.64 -19.59 -1.68
CA GLU A 129 -6.95 -20.65 -2.44
C GLU A 129 -7.83 -21.81 -2.86
N CYS A 130 -8.95 -22.03 -2.13
CA CYS A 130 -9.93 -23.07 -2.44
C CYS A 130 -11.14 -22.53 -3.20
N GLU A 131 -11.09 -21.33 -3.79
CA GLU A 131 -12.18 -20.79 -4.62
C GLU A 131 -12.20 -21.49 -5.99
N GLU A 132 -13.28 -22.19 -6.29
CA GLU A 132 -13.45 -22.95 -7.53
C GLU A 132 -14.49 -22.34 -8.48
N GLN A 133 -15.30 -21.38 -8.01
CA GLN A 133 -16.43 -20.84 -8.77
C GLN A 133 -16.07 -19.59 -9.58
N LYS A 134 -15.13 -18.78 -9.08
CA LYS A 134 -14.79 -17.49 -9.69
C LYS A 134 -13.28 -17.29 -9.77
N THR A 135 -12.79 -17.03 -10.96
CA THR A 135 -11.40 -16.64 -11.16
C THR A 135 -11.19 -15.17 -10.81
N LEU A 136 -9.97 -14.80 -10.43
CA LEU A 136 -9.60 -13.40 -10.20
C LEU A 136 -9.86 -12.55 -11.46
N LYS A 137 -9.64 -13.09 -12.66
CA LYS A 137 -9.91 -12.39 -13.92
C LYS A 137 -11.39 -12.04 -14.07
N GLU A 138 -12.29 -12.98 -13.79
CA GLU A 138 -13.73 -12.73 -13.83
C GLU A 138 -14.17 -11.67 -12.82
N ILE A 139 -13.61 -11.70 -11.60
CA ILE A 139 -13.88 -10.67 -10.59
C ILE A 139 -13.43 -9.30 -11.08
N LEU A 140 -12.20 -9.17 -11.56
CA LEU A 140 -11.64 -7.91 -12.03
C LEU A 140 -12.34 -7.34 -13.28
N THR A 141 -12.95 -8.20 -14.10
CA THR A 141 -13.70 -7.81 -15.31
C THR A 141 -15.20 -7.68 -15.08
N SER A 142 -15.70 -7.99 -13.87
CA SER A 142 -17.14 -7.98 -13.56
C SER A 142 -17.77 -6.60 -13.52
N LYS A 143 -16.97 -5.55 -13.36
CA LYS A 143 -17.42 -4.15 -13.31
C LYS A 143 -16.61 -3.30 -14.28
N SER A 144 -17.30 -2.40 -15.00
CA SER A 144 -16.67 -1.31 -15.74
C SER A 144 -16.41 -0.12 -14.81
N ASP A 145 -15.50 0.75 -15.22
CA ASP A 145 -15.22 2.04 -14.56
C ASP A 145 -14.80 1.96 -13.08
N VAL A 146 -14.15 0.87 -12.69
CA VAL A 146 -13.57 0.70 -11.36
C VAL A 146 -12.41 1.69 -11.16
N LYS A 147 -12.50 2.53 -10.13
CA LYS A 147 -11.46 3.50 -9.74
C LYS A 147 -10.77 3.14 -8.43
N SER A 148 -11.41 2.31 -7.60
CA SER A 148 -10.90 1.87 -6.31
C SER A 148 -11.08 0.38 -6.13
N VAL A 149 -9.98 -0.29 -5.76
CA VAL A 149 -9.96 -1.73 -5.48
C VAL A 149 -9.36 -1.97 -4.10
N GLY A 150 -10.08 -2.73 -3.26
CA GLY A 150 -9.56 -3.21 -1.99
C GLY A 150 -9.49 -4.73 -1.99
N PHE A 151 -8.46 -5.30 -1.37
CA PHE A 151 -8.38 -6.75 -1.18
C PHE A 151 -7.68 -7.12 0.12
N VAL A 152 -8.06 -8.26 0.70
CA VAL A 152 -7.53 -8.76 1.97
C VAL A 152 -6.64 -9.96 1.71
N ILE A 153 -5.43 -9.94 2.29
CA ILE A 153 -4.54 -11.11 2.33
C ILE A 153 -4.39 -11.58 3.78
N GLY A 154 -4.68 -12.85 4.00
CA GLY A 154 -4.54 -13.50 5.30
C GLY A 154 -3.08 -13.69 5.74
N PRO A 155 -2.84 -14.06 7.00
CA PRO A 155 -1.55 -14.57 7.45
C PRO A 155 -1.32 -15.99 6.93
N GLU A 156 -0.12 -16.57 7.17
CA GLU A 156 0.22 -17.92 6.72
C GLU A 156 -0.75 -19.02 7.22
N GLY A 157 -1.50 -18.76 8.28
CA GLY A 157 -2.49 -19.68 8.85
C GLY A 157 -3.91 -19.49 8.32
N GLY A 158 -4.11 -18.68 7.25
CA GLY A 158 -5.42 -18.37 6.71
C GLY A 158 -6.19 -17.29 7.49
N LEU A 159 -7.34 -16.89 6.96
CA LEU A 159 -8.18 -15.83 7.56
C LEU A 159 -9.06 -16.34 8.71
N ILE A 160 -9.38 -17.64 8.72
CA ILE A 160 -10.31 -18.29 9.67
C ILE A 160 -9.58 -19.39 10.45
#